data_44f98d6f9e55a74d90ff0317aa611a5c
#
_entry.id   44f98d6f9e55a74d90ff0317aa611a5c
#
_cell.length_a   1.000
_cell.length_b   1.000
_cell.length_c   1.000
_cell.angle_alpha   90.00
_cell.angle_beta   90.00
_cell.angle_gamma   90.00
#
_symmetry.space_group_name_H-M   'P 1'
#
loop_
_entity.id
_entity.type
_entity.pdbx_description
1 polymer ?
#
loop_
_entity_poly.entity_id
_entity_poly.type
_entity_poly.pdbx_seq_one_letter_code
_entity_poly.pdbx_strand_id
1 'polypeptide(L)'
;MKPKKGHIEISISVENEVIKTLISVDKFREFLAKGKGATVTLYKDGEALYNVEFDYKDVYYMVNKYDMMHFSLIPRFLSRYLMDYTSIIASTAALPTVGRDEELSKAWFYLSQDIKNNVFLVGDVDVGKTTIAQELIRQIVTGECPKKFYTKRVISFRFDEILEIKSDSKCERIIDLIINFIEKYKDSIIIYVDDALYLKFDEQMVKILHFIVKSNVPTILCCRIDEYENLYLNDYFIKKFENVIAIEEPEYKDVYQMLEKHLDNIQENYQVEISEKMAKFAIYTSNLLNSHSCNPGRTLDILTKSAGYAQMKGKKAVDNECILDCYDSQYKLFNAYSEEDKRKIAYHEAGHFLTLIKSSSAEMEKTACISILPTMYFQGANICYYIPEKGISLNRNEIIDRIAVYLGGRVAEKEISNTFSTGASVDLDAANTLAEKMLMQYGLSSGDDKNRSFIVGGYYIKSYLLTDEDRERINAEIKSIIDEAYARAEKIIKNNLDILYVIAETLLEELVITGEDMEAIIKEFE
;
A
#
# COMPACT_ATOMS: atom_id res chain seq x y z
N MET A 1 -12.74 -25.64 -21.31
CA MET A 1 -12.37 -25.82 -22.74
C MET A 1 -11.85 -24.51 -23.28
N LYS A 2 -10.73 -24.45 -24.01
CA LYS A 2 -10.33 -23.22 -24.70
C LYS A 2 -11.41 -22.91 -25.76
N PRO A 3 -11.94 -21.66 -25.79
CA PRO A 3 -12.95 -21.30 -26.77
C PRO A 3 -12.45 -21.57 -28.19
N LYS A 4 -13.29 -22.11 -29.04
CA LYS A 4 -12.97 -22.32 -30.46
C LYS A 4 -12.67 -20.98 -31.09
N LYS A 5 -11.55 -20.88 -31.84
CA LYS A 5 -11.21 -19.68 -32.60
C LYS A 5 -12.41 -19.24 -33.45
N GLY A 6 -12.80 -17.98 -33.34
CA GLY A 6 -13.98 -17.43 -34.01
C GLY A 6 -15.32 -17.56 -33.24
N HIS A 7 -15.30 -18.00 -31.99
CA HIS A 7 -16.49 -18.11 -31.15
C HIS A 7 -16.26 -17.48 -29.78
N ILE A 8 -17.29 -16.87 -29.21
CA ILE A 8 -17.36 -16.38 -27.83
C ILE A 8 -18.16 -17.39 -27.02
N GLU A 9 -17.62 -17.84 -25.88
CA GLU A 9 -18.35 -18.67 -24.92
C GLU A 9 -19.16 -17.74 -24.01
N ILE A 10 -20.46 -17.99 -23.92
CA ILE A 10 -21.36 -17.33 -23.00
C ILE A 10 -21.79 -18.35 -21.96
N SER A 11 -21.56 -18.02 -20.69
CA SER A 11 -21.96 -18.83 -19.53
C SER A 11 -23.03 -18.09 -18.75
N ILE A 12 -24.17 -18.72 -18.52
CA ILE A 12 -25.31 -18.13 -17.81
C ILE A 12 -25.73 -19.10 -16.72
N SER A 13 -25.83 -18.60 -15.49
CA SER A 13 -26.35 -19.37 -14.35
C SER A 13 -27.87 -19.25 -14.28
N VAL A 14 -28.56 -20.37 -14.34
CA VAL A 14 -30.04 -20.46 -14.20
C VAL A 14 -30.34 -21.55 -13.19
N GLU A 15 -31.03 -21.24 -12.11
CA GLU A 15 -31.51 -22.21 -11.09
C GLU A 15 -30.44 -23.21 -10.60
N ASN A 16 -29.21 -22.72 -10.29
CA ASN A 16 -28.04 -23.52 -9.89
C ASN A 16 -27.34 -24.34 -11.00
N GLU A 17 -27.77 -24.22 -12.25
CA GLU A 17 -27.05 -24.79 -13.39
C GLU A 17 -26.35 -23.72 -14.22
N VAL A 18 -25.13 -23.97 -14.69
CA VAL A 18 -24.38 -23.09 -15.60
C VAL A 18 -24.56 -23.62 -17.03
N ILE A 19 -25.34 -22.90 -17.83
CA ILE A 19 -25.56 -23.23 -19.25
C ILE A 19 -24.51 -22.47 -20.07
N LYS A 20 -23.73 -23.23 -20.88
CA LYS A 20 -22.67 -22.67 -21.74
C LYS A 20 -23.08 -22.79 -23.19
N THR A 21 -22.96 -21.71 -23.95
CA THR A 21 -23.16 -21.70 -25.39
C THR A 21 -22.03 -20.97 -26.11
N LEU A 22 -21.76 -21.38 -27.37
CA LEU A 22 -20.75 -20.77 -28.21
C LEU A 22 -21.42 -20.00 -29.34
N ILE A 23 -21.10 -18.73 -29.49
CA ILE A 23 -21.64 -17.87 -30.55
C ILE A 23 -20.52 -17.38 -31.43
N SER A 24 -20.74 -17.39 -32.76
CA SER A 24 -19.79 -16.85 -33.71
C SER A 24 -19.58 -15.35 -33.50
N VAL A 25 -18.32 -14.91 -33.41
CA VAL A 25 -17.95 -13.49 -33.35
C VAL A 25 -18.48 -12.71 -34.54
N ASP A 26 -18.48 -13.30 -35.72
CA ASP A 26 -18.98 -12.64 -36.92
C ASP A 26 -20.48 -12.34 -36.83
N LYS A 27 -21.25 -13.21 -36.16
CA LYS A 27 -22.68 -12.96 -35.91
C LYS A 27 -22.89 -11.76 -34.98
N PHE A 28 -22.06 -11.63 -33.94
CA PHE A 28 -22.08 -10.44 -33.08
C PHE A 28 -21.62 -9.18 -33.81
N ARG A 29 -20.62 -9.25 -34.69
CA ARG A 29 -20.21 -8.12 -35.54
C ARG A 29 -21.33 -7.63 -36.46
N GLU A 30 -22.16 -8.55 -36.98
CA GLU A 30 -23.35 -8.18 -37.75
C GLU A 30 -24.38 -7.40 -36.94
N PHE A 31 -24.61 -7.78 -35.67
CA PHE A 31 -25.48 -7.02 -34.77
C PHE A 31 -24.92 -5.62 -34.48
N LEU A 32 -23.61 -5.53 -34.20
CA LEU A 32 -22.94 -4.23 -33.99
C LEU A 32 -23.04 -3.33 -35.22
N ALA A 33 -22.85 -3.88 -36.42
CA ALA A 33 -22.97 -3.12 -37.68
C ALA A 33 -24.38 -2.57 -37.89
N LYS A 34 -25.40 -3.20 -37.34
CA LYS A 34 -26.80 -2.74 -37.40
C LYS A 34 -27.18 -1.80 -36.25
N GLY A 35 -26.24 -1.51 -35.31
CA GLY A 35 -26.48 -0.67 -34.13
C GLY A 35 -27.48 -1.26 -33.15
N LYS A 36 -27.60 -2.59 -33.09
CA LYS A 36 -28.57 -3.32 -32.25
C LYS A 36 -27.88 -4.24 -31.26
N GLY A 37 -28.55 -4.50 -30.15
CA GLY A 37 -28.23 -5.61 -29.26
C GLY A 37 -28.50 -6.99 -29.90
N ALA A 38 -28.19 -8.05 -29.20
CA ALA A 38 -28.36 -9.42 -29.68
C ALA A 38 -29.27 -10.20 -28.74
N THR A 39 -30.17 -11.00 -29.32
CA THR A 39 -30.95 -12.01 -28.56
C THR A 39 -30.32 -13.36 -28.84
N VAL A 40 -29.92 -14.08 -27.78
CA VAL A 40 -29.31 -15.40 -27.83
C VAL A 40 -30.24 -16.41 -27.19
N THR A 41 -30.71 -17.39 -27.98
CA THR A 41 -31.50 -18.51 -27.46
C THR A 41 -30.57 -19.60 -26.92
N LEU A 42 -30.72 -19.95 -25.66
CA LEU A 42 -30.02 -21.08 -25.04
C LEU A 42 -30.81 -22.37 -25.24
N TYR A 43 -30.13 -23.43 -25.64
CA TYR A 43 -30.71 -24.73 -25.85
C TYR A 43 -30.13 -25.76 -24.86
N LYS A 44 -30.99 -26.62 -24.30
CA LYS A 44 -30.57 -27.81 -23.55
C LYS A 44 -31.29 -29.03 -24.21
N ASP A 45 -30.52 -30.06 -24.51
CA ASP A 45 -31.00 -31.29 -25.14
C ASP A 45 -31.82 -31.09 -26.44
N GLY A 46 -31.55 -29.98 -27.15
CA GLY A 46 -32.23 -29.62 -28.41
C GLY A 46 -33.51 -28.78 -28.24
N GLU A 47 -33.96 -28.51 -27.03
CA GLU A 47 -35.07 -27.63 -26.74
C GLU A 47 -34.60 -26.23 -26.33
N ALA A 48 -35.30 -25.20 -26.81
CA ALA A 48 -35.03 -23.80 -26.47
C ALA A 48 -35.53 -23.53 -25.03
N LEU A 49 -34.61 -23.21 -24.12
CA LEU A 49 -34.92 -22.98 -22.71
C LEU A 49 -35.14 -21.50 -22.40
N TYR A 50 -34.20 -20.65 -22.82
CA TYR A 50 -34.23 -19.23 -22.48
C TYR A 50 -33.73 -18.37 -23.64
N ASN A 51 -34.33 -17.17 -23.78
CA ASN A 51 -33.83 -16.11 -24.61
C ASN A 51 -33.12 -15.08 -23.71
N VAL A 52 -31.83 -14.85 -23.95
CA VAL A 52 -31.05 -13.84 -23.26
C VAL A 52 -30.84 -12.67 -24.19
N GLU A 53 -31.23 -11.49 -23.74
CA GLU A 53 -31.03 -10.26 -24.47
C GLU A 53 -29.74 -9.59 -23.99
N PHE A 54 -28.89 -9.30 -24.94
CA PHE A 54 -27.68 -8.49 -24.74
C PHE A 54 -27.93 -7.13 -25.40
N ASP A 55 -27.68 -6.07 -24.66
CA ASP A 55 -27.74 -4.75 -25.24
C ASP A 55 -26.58 -4.50 -26.24
N TYR A 56 -26.59 -3.37 -26.94
CA TYR A 56 -25.52 -3.03 -27.88
C TYR A 56 -24.16 -2.93 -27.18
N LYS A 57 -24.13 -2.44 -25.93
CA LYS A 57 -22.93 -2.27 -25.15
C LYS A 57 -22.31 -3.63 -24.80
N ASP A 58 -23.12 -4.57 -24.34
CA ASP A 58 -22.66 -5.92 -23.99
C ASP A 58 -22.05 -6.64 -25.20
N VAL A 59 -22.73 -6.59 -26.35
CA VAL A 59 -22.24 -7.20 -27.59
C VAL A 59 -20.94 -6.55 -28.04
N TYR A 60 -20.85 -5.22 -27.94
CA TYR A 60 -19.64 -4.47 -28.26
C TYR A 60 -18.47 -4.92 -27.40
N TYR A 61 -18.64 -5.04 -26.08
CA TYR A 61 -17.58 -5.48 -25.18
C TYR A 61 -17.14 -6.92 -25.41
N MET A 62 -18.07 -7.83 -25.65
CA MET A 62 -17.74 -9.22 -25.96
C MET A 62 -16.86 -9.32 -27.21
N VAL A 63 -17.20 -8.61 -28.27
CA VAL A 63 -16.41 -8.59 -29.50
C VAL A 63 -15.06 -7.90 -29.28
N ASN A 64 -15.05 -6.79 -28.61
CA ASN A 64 -13.82 -6.05 -28.33
C ASN A 64 -12.84 -6.87 -27.46
N LYS A 65 -13.34 -7.50 -26.40
CA LYS A 65 -12.56 -8.42 -25.56
C LYS A 65 -11.99 -9.59 -26.37
N TYR A 66 -12.81 -10.19 -27.24
CA TYR A 66 -12.36 -11.25 -28.13
C TYR A 66 -11.22 -10.76 -29.06
N ASP A 67 -11.38 -9.59 -29.66
CA ASP A 67 -10.36 -9.00 -30.53
C ASP A 67 -9.08 -8.68 -29.77
N MET A 68 -9.19 -8.19 -28.53
CA MET A 68 -8.05 -7.94 -27.64
C MET A 68 -7.27 -9.23 -27.31
N MET A 69 -7.94 -10.35 -27.13
CA MET A 69 -7.32 -11.63 -26.85
C MET A 69 -6.65 -12.29 -28.05
N HIS A 70 -7.18 -12.09 -29.25
CA HIS A 70 -6.78 -12.88 -30.44
C HIS A 70 -6.00 -12.11 -31.49
N PHE A 71 -6.05 -10.78 -31.49
CA PHE A 71 -5.35 -9.94 -32.45
C PHE A 71 -4.37 -9.00 -31.75
N SER A 72 -3.10 -9.07 -32.09
CA SER A 72 -2.06 -8.18 -31.57
C SER A 72 -1.76 -7.07 -32.59
N LEU A 73 -1.61 -5.83 -32.10
CA LEU A 73 -1.08 -4.72 -32.89
C LEU A 73 0.44 -4.82 -33.07
N ILE A 74 1.13 -5.53 -32.16
CA ILE A 74 2.59 -5.62 -32.14
C ILE A 74 3.05 -6.54 -33.27
N PRO A 75 3.87 -6.04 -34.22
CA PRO A 75 4.48 -6.88 -35.23
C PRO A 75 5.34 -7.99 -34.60
N ARG A 76 5.38 -9.17 -35.22
CA ARG A 76 6.11 -10.33 -34.68
C ARG A 76 7.58 -10.03 -34.35
N PHE A 77 8.24 -9.19 -35.12
CA PHE A 77 9.64 -8.83 -34.87
C PHE A 77 9.85 -7.88 -33.69
N LEU A 78 8.79 -7.15 -33.22
CA LEU A 78 8.81 -6.32 -32.02
C LEU A 78 8.25 -7.05 -30.78
N SER A 79 7.63 -8.21 -30.92
CA SER A 79 7.02 -8.93 -29.79
C SER A 79 8.02 -9.41 -28.73
N ARG A 80 9.32 -9.38 -29.04
CA ARG A 80 10.39 -9.60 -28.06
C ARG A 80 10.56 -8.39 -27.12
N TYR A 81 10.34 -7.16 -27.62
CA TYR A 81 10.67 -5.90 -26.96
C TYR A 81 9.43 -5.16 -26.42
N LEU A 82 8.27 -5.47 -26.97
CA LEU A 82 6.98 -4.85 -26.59
C LEU A 82 6.00 -5.91 -26.12
N MET A 83 5.13 -5.51 -25.19
CA MET A 83 4.11 -6.36 -24.59
C MET A 83 2.74 -5.67 -24.66
N ASP A 84 1.72 -6.38 -25.15
CA ASP A 84 0.32 -5.92 -25.14
C ASP A 84 -0.35 -6.33 -23.83
N TYR A 85 -0.36 -5.43 -22.85
CA TYR A 85 -0.98 -5.65 -21.54
C TYR A 85 -2.50 -5.83 -21.64
N THR A 86 -3.14 -5.20 -22.62
CA THR A 86 -4.58 -5.37 -22.85
C THR A 86 -4.91 -6.82 -23.20
N SER A 87 -4.09 -7.46 -24.05
CA SER A 87 -4.24 -8.89 -24.35
C SER A 87 -4.05 -9.79 -23.14
N ILE A 88 -3.09 -9.45 -22.28
CA ILE A 88 -2.81 -10.21 -21.05
C ILE A 88 -4.02 -10.11 -20.12
N ILE A 89 -4.44 -8.92 -19.77
CA ILE A 89 -5.58 -8.69 -18.85
C ILE A 89 -6.88 -9.28 -19.43
N ALA A 90 -7.10 -9.16 -20.75
CA ALA A 90 -8.28 -9.76 -21.39
C ALA A 90 -8.31 -11.31 -21.28
N SER A 91 -7.13 -11.94 -21.18
CA SER A 91 -7.00 -13.41 -21.06
C SER A 91 -6.99 -13.90 -19.60
N THR A 92 -6.90 -12.99 -18.63
CA THR A 92 -6.92 -13.29 -17.20
C THR A 92 -8.28 -12.93 -16.60
N ALA A 93 -8.66 -13.60 -15.51
CA ALA A 93 -9.82 -13.20 -14.70
C ALA A 93 -9.39 -12.13 -13.69
N ALA A 94 -8.93 -10.97 -14.18
CA ALA A 94 -8.47 -9.90 -13.31
C ALA A 94 -9.63 -9.39 -12.43
N LEU A 95 -9.40 -9.39 -11.11
CA LEU A 95 -10.36 -8.87 -10.13
C LEU A 95 -10.31 -7.34 -10.13
N PRO A 96 -11.47 -6.66 -9.95
CA PRO A 96 -11.49 -5.21 -9.81
C PRO A 96 -10.77 -4.79 -8.53
N THR A 97 -10.03 -3.70 -8.62
CA THR A 97 -9.37 -3.07 -7.46
C THR A 97 -10.42 -2.42 -6.55
N VAL A 98 -10.18 -2.47 -5.24
CA VAL A 98 -11.06 -1.90 -4.22
C VAL A 98 -10.33 -0.77 -3.50
N GLY A 99 -11.07 0.28 -3.11
CA GLY A 99 -10.54 1.37 -2.27
C GLY A 99 -9.56 2.31 -2.96
N ARG A 100 -9.61 2.40 -4.32
CA ARG A 100 -8.75 3.31 -5.13
C ARG A 100 -9.55 4.12 -6.15
N ASP A 101 -10.84 4.35 -5.87
CA ASP A 101 -11.76 5.01 -6.82
C ASP A 101 -11.37 6.46 -7.11
N GLU A 102 -10.81 7.16 -6.13
CA GLU A 102 -10.37 8.55 -6.29
C GLU A 102 -9.15 8.62 -7.22
N GLU A 103 -8.14 7.78 -7.00
CA GLU A 103 -6.94 7.71 -7.83
C GLU A 103 -7.28 7.28 -9.27
N LEU A 104 -8.17 6.31 -9.44
CA LEU A 104 -8.66 5.88 -10.75
C LEU A 104 -9.41 7.00 -11.47
N SER A 105 -10.27 7.72 -10.78
CA SER A 105 -11.01 8.86 -11.33
C SER A 105 -10.07 9.97 -11.78
N LYS A 106 -9.07 10.32 -10.95
CA LYS A 106 -8.02 11.30 -11.29
C LYS A 106 -7.19 10.84 -12.50
N ALA A 107 -6.83 9.54 -12.55
CA ALA A 107 -6.07 8.99 -13.67
C ALA A 107 -6.85 9.10 -14.99
N TRP A 108 -8.13 8.75 -15.01
CA TRP A 108 -8.99 8.93 -16.19
C TRP A 108 -9.16 10.39 -16.57
N PHE A 109 -9.29 11.29 -15.61
CA PHE A 109 -9.35 12.73 -15.87
C PHE A 109 -8.09 13.20 -16.59
N TYR A 110 -6.90 12.86 -16.10
CA TYR A 110 -5.63 13.27 -16.71
C TYR A 110 -5.42 12.63 -18.09
N LEU A 111 -5.60 11.32 -18.22
CA LEU A 111 -5.50 10.62 -19.50
C LEU A 111 -6.50 11.16 -20.54
N SER A 112 -7.61 11.75 -20.08
CA SER A 112 -8.66 12.28 -20.94
C SER A 112 -8.35 13.65 -21.51
N GLN A 113 -7.32 14.33 -21.08
CA GLN A 113 -6.92 15.64 -21.62
C GLN A 113 -6.41 15.53 -23.05
N ASP A 114 -6.58 16.59 -23.83
CA ASP A 114 -6.09 16.63 -25.22
C ASP A 114 -4.58 16.93 -25.28
N ILE A 115 -4.07 17.65 -24.30
CA ILE A 115 -2.65 17.97 -24.12
C ILE A 115 -2.26 17.53 -22.72
N LYS A 116 -1.03 16.98 -22.56
CA LYS A 116 -0.53 16.44 -21.27
C LYS A 116 -1.40 15.26 -20.77
N ASN A 117 -1.80 14.39 -21.67
CA ASN A 117 -2.60 13.20 -21.41
C ASN A 117 -1.78 12.05 -20.81
N ASN A 118 -0.95 12.38 -19.84
CA ASN A 118 -0.09 11.43 -19.12
C ASN A 118 -0.41 11.44 -17.64
N VAL A 119 -0.05 10.37 -16.95
CA VAL A 119 -0.19 10.23 -15.50
C VAL A 119 1.03 9.54 -14.92
N PHE A 120 1.57 10.10 -13.85
CA PHE A 120 2.55 9.49 -12.98
C PHE A 120 1.86 8.95 -11.73
N LEU A 121 1.92 7.64 -11.52
CA LEU A 121 1.56 6.97 -10.28
C LEU A 121 2.82 6.86 -9.42
N VAL A 122 2.89 7.64 -8.36
CA VAL A 122 4.08 7.75 -7.50
C VAL A 122 3.73 7.25 -6.09
N GLY A 123 4.55 6.40 -5.53
CA GLY A 123 4.33 5.86 -4.18
C GLY A 123 5.39 4.84 -3.80
N ASP A 124 5.37 4.38 -2.56
CA ASP A 124 6.33 3.41 -2.07
C ASP A 124 6.15 2.01 -2.64
N VAL A 125 7.06 1.11 -2.28
CA VAL A 125 7.02 -0.29 -2.73
C VAL A 125 5.75 -0.96 -2.18
N ASP A 126 5.08 -1.77 -3.02
CA ASP A 126 3.90 -2.58 -2.67
C ASP A 126 2.63 -1.80 -2.29
N VAL A 127 2.62 -0.47 -2.44
CA VAL A 127 1.45 0.38 -2.15
C VAL A 127 0.29 0.21 -3.15
N GLY A 128 0.52 -0.47 -4.27
CA GLY A 128 -0.52 -0.78 -5.27
C GLY A 128 -0.48 0.05 -6.55
N LYS A 129 0.64 0.70 -6.91
CA LYS A 129 0.80 1.44 -8.19
C LYS A 129 0.47 0.59 -9.42
N THR A 130 1.12 -0.57 -9.51
CA THR A 130 0.91 -1.56 -10.59
C THR A 130 -0.53 -2.04 -10.63
N THR A 131 -1.15 -2.23 -9.46
CA THR A 131 -2.56 -2.65 -9.34
C THR A 131 -3.51 -1.59 -9.91
N ILE A 132 -3.28 -0.31 -9.62
CA ILE A 132 -4.06 0.81 -10.20
C ILE A 132 -3.88 0.85 -11.73
N ALA A 133 -2.65 0.71 -12.23
CA ALA A 133 -2.41 0.67 -13.67
C ALA A 133 -3.11 -0.53 -14.34
N GLN A 134 -3.06 -1.71 -13.72
CA GLN A 134 -3.77 -2.90 -14.20
C GLN A 134 -5.29 -2.73 -14.16
N GLU A 135 -5.82 -2.05 -13.15
CA GLU A 135 -7.25 -1.73 -13.07
C GLU A 135 -7.69 -0.79 -14.20
N LEU A 136 -6.92 0.25 -14.51
CA LEU A 136 -7.19 1.09 -15.67
C LEU A 136 -7.24 0.26 -16.97
N ILE A 137 -6.34 -0.72 -17.12
CA ILE A 137 -6.33 -1.62 -18.27
C ILE A 137 -7.55 -2.55 -18.25
N ARG A 138 -7.92 -3.09 -17.06
CA ARG A 138 -9.12 -3.89 -16.90
C ARG A 138 -10.37 -3.13 -17.31
N GLN A 139 -10.47 -1.86 -16.89
CA GLN A 139 -11.59 -0.99 -17.26
C GLN A 139 -11.67 -0.72 -18.77
N ILE A 140 -10.53 -0.69 -19.49
CA ILE A 140 -10.53 -0.66 -20.96
C ILE A 140 -11.11 -1.96 -21.53
N VAL A 141 -10.67 -3.09 -21.01
CA VAL A 141 -11.12 -4.44 -21.46
C VAL A 141 -12.60 -4.65 -21.22
N THR A 142 -13.11 -4.20 -20.06
CA THR A 142 -14.53 -4.34 -19.67
C THR A 142 -15.42 -3.18 -20.15
N GLY A 143 -14.79 -2.09 -20.65
CA GLY A 143 -15.47 -0.89 -21.08
C GLY A 143 -16.06 -0.03 -19.97
N GLU A 144 -15.46 -0.11 -18.79
CA GLU A 144 -15.78 0.73 -17.64
C GLU A 144 -14.99 2.05 -17.64
N CYS A 145 -14.33 2.36 -18.75
CA CYS A 145 -13.51 3.56 -18.96
C CYS A 145 -14.26 4.62 -19.81
N PRO A 146 -13.72 5.83 -19.98
CA PRO A 146 -14.26 6.81 -20.92
C PRO A 146 -14.26 6.31 -22.37
N LYS A 147 -15.30 6.64 -23.14
CA LYS A 147 -15.56 6.11 -24.51
C LYS A 147 -14.38 6.18 -25.46
N LYS A 148 -13.55 7.23 -25.38
CA LYS A 148 -12.38 7.40 -26.25
C LYS A 148 -11.29 6.33 -26.06
N PHE A 149 -11.36 5.53 -24.99
CA PHE A 149 -10.39 4.49 -24.69
C PHE A 149 -10.87 3.07 -25.00
N TYR A 150 -12.13 2.88 -25.37
CA TYR A 150 -12.75 1.55 -25.59
C TYR A 150 -11.97 0.63 -26.50
N THR A 151 -11.34 1.18 -27.54
CA THR A 151 -10.59 0.39 -28.56
C THR A 151 -9.09 0.53 -28.43
N LYS A 152 -8.61 1.26 -27.43
CA LYS A 152 -7.16 1.46 -27.27
C LYS A 152 -6.49 0.22 -26.72
N ARG A 153 -5.24 0.02 -27.12
CA ARG A 153 -4.36 -1.03 -26.60
C ARG A 153 -3.34 -0.42 -25.67
N VAL A 154 -3.07 -1.09 -24.57
CA VAL A 154 -2.02 -0.66 -23.64
C VAL A 154 -0.76 -1.46 -23.94
N ILE A 155 0.28 -0.74 -24.35
CA ILE A 155 1.56 -1.30 -24.77
C ILE A 155 2.63 -0.93 -23.76
N SER A 156 3.37 -1.91 -23.31
CA SER A 156 4.52 -1.76 -22.41
C SER A 156 5.80 -2.25 -23.05
N PHE A 157 6.93 -1.84 -22.45
CA PHE A 157 8.27 -2.22 -22.89
C PHE A 157 8.79 -3.42 -22.08
N ARG A 158 9.55 -4.28 -22.71
CA ARG A 158 10.38 -5.30 -22.05
C ARG A 158 11.79 -4.74 -21.94
N PHE A 159 12.01 -3.91 -20.94
CA PHE A 159 13.29 -3.22 -20.75
C PHE A 159 14.47 -4.18 -20.65
N ASP A 160 14.32 -5.29 -19.94
CA ASP A 160 15.36 -6.30 -19.81
C ASP A 160 15.85 -6.80 -21.18
N GLU A 161 14.92 -7.10 -22.09
CA GLU A 161 15.24 -7.54 -23.44
C GLU A 161 15.89 -6.45 -24.30
N ILE A 162 15.57 -5.18 -24.05
CA ILE A 162 16.17 -4.04 -24.76
C ILE A 162 17.57 -3.76 -24.23
N LEU A 163 17.75 -3.77 -22.90
CA LEU A 163 19.04 -3.53 -22.25
C LEU A 163 20.05 -4.65 -22.46
N GLU A 164 19.59 -5.88 -22.73
CA GLU A 164 20.46 -7.01 -23.10
C GLU A 164 21.10 -6.88 -24.49
N ILE A 165 20.70 -5.90 -25.31
CA ILE A 165 21.26 -5.70 -26.63
C ILE A 165 22.68 -5.14 -26.53
N LYS A 166 23.69 -6.00 -26.69
CA LYS A 166 25.12 -5.64 -26.56
C LYS A 166 25.70 -4.75 -27.66
N SER A 167 24.96 -4.56 -28.76
CA SER A 167 25.45 -3.80 -29.92
C SER A 167 24.68 -2.48 -30.04
N ASP A 168 25.37 -1.34 -29.89
CA ASP A 168 24.79 0.00 -29.97
C ASP A 168 23.99 0.22 -31.26
N SER A 169 24.55 -0.13 -32.40
CA SER A 169 23.87 0.00 -33.69
C SER A 169 22.61 -0.86 -33.83
N LYS A 170 22.58 -2.04 -33.17
CA LYS A 170 21.40 -2.89 -33.14
C LYS A 170 20.36 -2.33 -32.18
N CYS A 171 20.79 -1.82 -31.01
CA CYS A 171 19.93 -1.17 -30.02
C CYS A 171 19.25 0.04 -30.67
N GLU A 172 20.00 0.92 -31.26
CA GLU A 172 19.52 2.12 -31.95
C GLU A 172 18.46 1.77 -33.02
N ARG A 173 18.73 0.76 -33.84
CA ARG A 173 17.78 0.31 -34.86
C ARG A 173 16.47 -0.23 -34.26
N ILE A 174 16.54 -0.96 -33.14
CA ILE A 174 15.35 -1.47 -32.46
C ILE A 174 14.54 -0.30 -31.87
N ILE A 175 15.20 0.66 -31.25
CA ILE A 175 14.56 1.88 -30.72
C ILE A 175 13.85 2.65 -31.84
N ASP A 176 14.48 2.85 -32.99
CA ASP A 176 13.85 3.50 -34.13
C ASP A 176 12.60 2.74 -34.62
N LEU A 177 12.65 1.40 -34.64
CA LEU A 177 11.49 0.59 -34.99
C LEU A 177 10.37 0.70 -33.94
N ILE A 178 10.69 0.79 -32.67
CA ILE A 178 9.73 1.04 -31.58
C ILE A 178 9.10 2.43 -31.73
N ILE A 179 9.89 3.46 -31.95
CA ILE A 179 9.43 4.84 -32.19
C ILE A 179 8.49 4.88 -33.39
N ASN A 180 8.87 4.26 -34.51
CA ASN A 180 8.02 4.19 -35.70
C ASN A 180 6.70 3.45 -35.45
N PHE A 181 6.73 2.39 -34.62
CA PHE A 181 5.52 1.67 -34.20
C PHE A 181 4.60 2.60 -33.38
N ILE A 182 5.15 3.30 -32.39
CA ILE A 182 4.37 4.23 -31.53
C ILE A 182 3.75 5.33 -32.41
N GLU A 183 4.53 5.97 -33.30
CA GLU A 183 4.02 7.03 -34.18
C GLU A 183 2.89 6.53 -35.06
N LYS A 184 3.04 5.34 -35.64
CA LYS A 184 2.01 4.74 -36.50
C LYS A 184 0.70 4.47 -35.78
N TYR A 185 0.75 4.09 -34.51
CA TYR A 185 -0.42 3.65 -33.74
C TYR A 185 -0.79 4.61 -32.60
N LYS A 186 -0.23 5.82 -32.55
CA LYS A 186 -0.41 6.78 -31.45
C LYS A 186 -1.87 7.04 -31.06
N ASP A 187 -2.78 7.02 -32.07
CA ASP A 187 -4.21 7.24 -31.83
C ASP A 187 -4.94 5.97 -31.33
N SER A 188 -4.27 4.81 -31.33
CA SER A 188 -4.85 3.51 -30.98
C SER A 188 -4.23 2.88 -29.74
N ILE A 189 -3.18 3.50 -29.17
CA ILE A 189 -2.46 2.93 -28.03
C ILE A 189 -2.40 3.88 -26.84
N ILE A 190 -2.09 3.30 -25.69
CA ILE A 190 -1.64 3.94 -24.46
C ILE A 190 -0.30 3.30 -24.13
N ILE A 191 0.68 4.08 -23.74
CA ILE A 191 1.97 3.56 -23.27
C ILE A 191 1.87 3.32 -21.76
N TYR A 192 2.37 2.16 -21.31
CA TYR A 192 2.48 1.83 -19.89
C TYR A 192 3.92 1.49 -19.55
N VAL A 193 4.45 2.11 -18.50
CA VAL A 193 5.79 1.88 -17.96
C VAL A 193 5.66 1.66 -16.46
N ASP A 194 5.89 0.42 -16.03
CA ASP A 194 5.73 0.04 -14.61
C ASP A 194 6.86 0.59 -13.73
N ASP A 195 8.06 0.74 -14.28
CA ASP A 195 9.19 1.37 -13.61
C ASP A 195 9.80 2.44 -14.54
N ALA A 196 9.45 3.70 -14.28
CA ALA A 196 9.90 4.82 -15.11
C ALA A 196 11.42 5.09 -15.01
N LEU A 197 12.10 4.56 -13.99
CA LEU A 197 13.55 4.70 -13.83
C LEU A 197 14.30 4.07 -15.01
N TYR A 198 13.80 2.96 -15.57
CA TYR A 198 14.39 2.31 -16.75
C TYR A 198 14.55 3.25 -17.95
N LEU A 199 13.71 4.27 -18.08
CA LEU A 199 13.79 5.24 -19.16
C LEU A 199 15.03 6.17 -19.09
N LYS A 200 15.79 6.13 -17.97
CA LYS A 200 16.99 6.94 -17.76
C LYS A 200 18.31 6.19 -17.77
N PHE A 201 18.28 4.86 -17.74
CA PHE A 201 19.51 4.06 -17.63
C PHE A 201 20.41 4.13 -18.86
N ASP A 202 19.85 4.49 -20.03
CA ASP A 202 20.56 4.48 -21.29
C ASP A 202 20.13 5.65 -22.16
N GLU A 203 21.07 6.24 -22.91
CA GLU A 203 20.78 7.34 -23.86
C GLU A 203 19.71 6.94 -24.89
N GLN A 204 19.64 5.67 -25.25
CA GLN A 204 18.65 5.15 -26.21
C GLN A 204 17.25 5.12 -25.57
N MET A 205 17.12 4.78 -24.28
CA MET A 205 15.86 4.82 -23.54
C MET A 205 15.35 6.26 -23.42
N VAL A 206 16.24 7.21 -23.20
CA VAL A 206 15.93 8.65 -23.18
C VAL A 206 15.32 9.11 -24.50
N LYS A 207 15.72 8.56 -25.65
CA LYS A 207 15.09 8.86 -26.94
C LYS A 207 13.62 8.46 -26.98
N ILE A 208 13.27 7.29 -26.42
CA ILE A 208 11.87 6.85 -26.30
C ILE A 208 11.07 7.83 -25.46
N LEU A 209 11.60 8.20 -24.27
CA LEU A 209 10.96 9.15 -23.37
C LEU A 209 10.70 10.51 -24.06
N HIS A 210 11.71 11.04 -24.73
CA HIS A 210 11.57 12.29 -25.49
C HIS A 210 10.51 12.19 -26.59
N PHE A 211 10.45 11.06 -27.27
CA PHE A 211 9.46 10.83 -28.31
C PHE A 211 8.05 10.75 -27.72
N ILE A 212 7.84 10.00 -26.63
CA ILE A 212 6.54 9.89 -25.93
C ILE A 212 6.04 11.28 -25.54
N VAL A 213 6.89 12.08 -24.89
CA VAL A 213 6.54 13.45 -24.48
C VAL A 213 6.16 14.35 -25.66
N LYS A 214 6.87 14.20 -26.78
CA LYS A 214 6.65 15.02 -27.98
C LYS A 214 5.41 14.60 -28.77
N SER A 215 5.13 13.31 -28.83
CA SER A 215 4.04 12.74 -29.65
C SER A 215 2.67 12.85 -29.01
N ASN A 216 2.60 13.25 -27.74
CA ASN A 216 1.35 13.37 -26.95
C ASN A 216 0.53 12.06 -26.93
N VAL A 217 1.20 10.91 -26.92
CA VAL A 217 0.55 9.60 -26.73
C VAL A 217 0.14 9.46 -25.27
N PRO A 218 -1.10 9.05 -24.96
CA PRO A 218 -1.51 8.80 -23.59
C PRO A 218 -0.55 7.84 -22.89
N THR A 219 -0.07 8.20 -21.68
CA THR A 219 0.99 7.45 -21.04
C THR A 219 0.72 7.29 -19.54
N ILE A 220 0.90 6.09 -19.03
CA ILE A 220 0.85 5.73 -17.59
C ILE A 220 2.28 5.37 -17.19
N LEU A 221 2.82 6.06 -16.20
CA LEU A 221 4.15 5.83 -15.64
C LEU A 221 4.02 5.51 -14.16
N CYS A 222 4.76 4.51 -13.68
CA CYS A 222 4.87 4.18 -12.26
C CYS A 222 6.31 4.39 -11.80
N CYS A 223 6.52 4.92 -10.61
CA CYS A 223 7.83 4.98 -9.96
C CYS A 223 7.69 5.12 -8.44
N ARG A 224 8.80 4.99 -7.74
CA ARG A 224 8.89 5.26 -6.31
C ARG A 224 9.01 6.77 -6.06
N ILE A 225 8.74 7.21 -4.83
CA ILE A 225 8.81 8.62 -4.44
C ILE A 225 10.22 9.18 -4.64
N ASP A 226 11.24 8.46 -4.11
CA ASP A 226 12.66 8.85 -4.23
C ASP A 226 13.16 8.86 -5.68
N GLU A 227 12.69 7.93 -6.49
CA GLU A 227 12.96 7.87 -7.93
C GLU A 227 12.32 9.04 -8.67
N TYR A 228 11.06 9.36 -8.36
CA TYR A 228 10.37 10.50 -8.96
C TYR A 228 11.07 11.82 -8.64
N GLU A 229 11.48 12.06 -7.40
CA GLU A 229 12.23 13.25 -7.02
C GLU A 229 13.55 13.37 -7.81
N ASN A 230 14.31 12.29 -7.93
CA ASN A 230 15.53 12.25 -8.73
C ASN A 230 15.25 12.49 -10.23
N LEU A 231 14.19 11.90 -10.77
CA LEU A 231 13.76 12.10 -12.15
C LEU A 231 13.36 13.57 -12.37
N TYR A 232 12.55 14.13 -11.49
CA TYR A 232 12.04 15.49 -11.59
C TYR A 232 13.11 16.57 -11.48
N LEU A 233 14.06 16.41 -10.56
CA LEU A 233 15.14 17.38 -10.35
C LEU A 233 16.13 17.42 -11.52
N ASN A 234 16.40 16.28 -12.14
CA ASN A 234 17.50 16.12 -13.08
C ASN A 234 17.10 16.12 -14.55
N ASP A 235 15.80 16.15 -14.87
CA ASP A 235 15.34 16.06 -16.25
C ASP A 235 14.27 17.08 -16.62
N TYR A 236 14.57 17.91 -17.62
CA TYR A 236 13.63 18.88 -18.16
C TYR A 236 12.38 18.23 -18.78
N PHE A 237 12.50 17.03 -19.35
CA PHE A 237 11.37 16.36 -20.02
C PHE A 237 10.39 15.79 -19.01
N ILE A 238 10.87 15.25 -17.90
CA ILE A 238 10.00 14.75 -16.81
C ILE A 238 9.14 15.87 -16.24
N LYS A 239 9.65 17.09 -16.16
CA LYS A 239 8.89 18.27 -15.72
C LYS A 239 7.68 18.60 -16.60
N LYS A 240 7.58 18.00 -17.79
CA LYS A 240 6.40 18.12 -18.66
C LYS A 240 5.30 17.11 -18.32
N PHE A 241 5.62 16.08 -17.53
CA PHE A 241 4.63 15.17 -16.95
C PHE A 241 4.13 15.78 -15.64
N GLU A 242 3.18 16.69 -15.73
CA GLU A 242 2.70 17.48 -14.57
C GLU A 242 1.63 16.74 -13.76
N ASN A 243 1.02 15.69 -14.32
CA ASN A 243 -0.09 14.99 -13.73
C ASN A 243 0.41 13.86 -12.83
N VAL A 244 0.66 14.17 -11.58
CA VAL A 244 1.14 13.22 -10.58
C VAL A 244 -0.01 12.81 -9.66
N ILE A 245 -0.14 11.52 -9.41
CA ILE A 245 -1.02 10.95 -8.41
C ILE A 245 -0.13 10.25 -7.39
N ALA A 246 -0.08 10.81 -6.18
CA ALA A 246 0.57 10.16 -5.06
C ALA A 246 -0.33 9.01 -4.58
N ILE A 247 0.25 7.82 -4.48
CA ILE A 247 -0.41 6.64 -3.96
C ILE A 247 0.12 6.41 -2.56
N GLU A 248 -0.71 6.71 -1.58
CA GLU A 248 -0.37 6.56 -0.17
C GLU A 248 -0.70 5.16 0.34
N GLU A 249 -0.02 4.73 1.40
CA GLU A 249 -0.37 3.50 2.10
C GLU A 249 -1.79 3.64 2.66
N PRO A 250 -2.69 2.66 2.42
CA PRO A 250 -4.04 2.70 2.93
C PRO A 250 -4.06 2.58 4.46
N GLU A 251 -5.08 3.15 5.08
CA GLU A 251 -5.30 2.95 6.51
C GLU A 251 -5.59 1.48 6.84
N TYR A 252 -5.19 1.02 8.02
CA TYR A 252 -5.37 -0.38 8.45
C TYR A 252 -6.80 -0.90 8.27
N LYS A 253 -7.80 -0.03 8.53
CA LYS A 253 -9.22 -0.37 8.37
C LYS A 253 -9.63 -0.71 6.94
N ASP A 254 -8.95 -0.09 5.94
CA ASP A 254 -9.29 -0.23 4.53
C ASP A 254 -8.54 -1.41 3.87
N VAL A 255 -7.38 -1.79 4.45
CA VAL A 255 -6.54 -2.87 3.91
C VAL A 255 -7.31 -4.19 3.82
N TYR A 256 -8.12 -4.54 4.81
CA TYR A 256 -8.88 -5.79 4.79
C TYR A 256 -9.81 -5.87 3.57
N GLN A 257 -10.56 -4.81 3.27
CA GLN A 257 -11.45 -4.76 2.11
C GLN A 257 -10.69 -4.90 0.78
N MET A 258 -9.47 -4.33 0.71
CA MET A 258 -8.60 -4.47 -0.46
C MET A 258 -8.12 -5.92 -0.66
N LEU A 259 -7.87 -6.63 0.44
CA LEU A 259 -7.35 -8.00 0.41
C LEU A 259 -8.42 -9.07 0.24
N GLU A 260 -9.67 -8.81 0.64
CA GLU A 260 -10.74 -9.81 0.74
C GLU A 260 -10.86 -10.72 -0.49
N LYS A 261 -10.85 -10.14 -1.69
CA LYS A 261 -10.92 -10.92 -2.94
C LYS A 261 -9.64 -11.73 -3.23
N HIS A 262 -8.50 -11.30 -2.70
CA HIS A 262 -7.24 -12.04 -2.85
C HIS A 262 -7.17 -13.22 -1.89
N LEU A 263 -7.86 -13.14 -0.73
CA LEU A 263 -7.91 -14.23 0.24
C LEU A 263 -8.51 -15.49 -0.37
N ASP A 264 -9.58 -15.37 -1.16
CA ASP A 264 -10.21 -16.51 -1.84
C ASP A 264 -9.20 -17.27 -2.71
N ASN A 265 -8.41 -16.53 -3.50
CA ASN A 265 -7.38 -17.13 -4.35
C ASN A 265 -6.28 -17.82 -3.53
N ILE A 266 -5.84 -17.23 -2.40
CA ILE A 266 -4.84 -17.84 -1.52
C ILE A 266 -5.40 -19.12 -0.92
N GLN A 267 -6.63 -19.07 -0.38
CA GLN A 267 -7.32 -20.22 0.23
C GLN A 267 -7.50 -21.37 -0.78
N GLU A 268 -7.89 -21.06 -2.01
CA GLU A 268 -8.00 -22.04 -3.07
C GLU A 268 -6.65 -22.66 -3.47
N ASN A 269 -5.61 -21.86 -3.60
CA ASN A 269 -4.28 -22.33 -4.04
C ASN A 269 -3.61 -23.22 -2.98
N TYR A 270 -3.72 -22.87 -1.71
CA TYR A 270 -3.08 -23.58 -0.61
C TYR A 270 -3.99 -24.57 0.10
N GLN A 271 -5.29 -24.61 -0.21
CA GLN A 271 -6.31 -25.47 0.41
C GLN A 271 -6.35 -25.30 1.95
N VAL A 272 -6.26 -24.04 2.41
CA VAL A 272 -6.32 -23.64 3.82
C VAL A 272 -7.29 -22.49 4.00
N GLU A 273 -7.94 -22.42 5.16
CA GLU A 273 -8.84 -21.32 5.51
C GLU A 273 -8.06 -20.18 6.15
N ILE A 274 -8.41 -18.93 5.82
CA ILE A 274 -7.90 -17.71 6.45
C ILE A 274 -9.09 -16.96 7.02
N SER A 275 -9.25 -16.97 8.35
CA SER A 275 -10.33 -16.23 8.98
C SER A 275 -10.08 -14.72 8.94
N GLU A 276 -11.16 -13.92 9.04
CA GLU A 276 -11.07 -12.46 9.14
C GLU A 276 -10.15 -12.02 10.28
N LYS A 277 -10.22 -12.71 11.45
CA LYS A 277 -9.34 -12.45 12.59
C LYS A 277 -7.87 -12.60 12.20
N MET A 278 -7.51 -13.67 11.49
CA MET A 278 -6.12 -13.91 11.07
C MET A 278 -5.65 -12.93 10.00
N ALA A 279 -6.53 -12.54 9.08
CA ALA A 279 -6.23 -11.50 8.10
C ALA A 279 -5.96 -10.15 8.80
N LYS A 280 -6.79 -9.74 9.76
CA LYS A 280 -6.58 -8.53 10.56
C LYS A 280 -5.30 -8.62 11.39
N PHE A 281 -5.03 -9.75 12.02
CA PHE A 281 -3.78 -9.97 12.74
C PHE A 281 -2.55 -9.76 11.83
N ALA A 282 -2.57 -10.33 10.61
CA ALA A 282 -1.50 -10.12 9.64
C ALA A 282 -1.38 -8.65 9.21
N ILE A 283 -2.50 -7.94 9.02
CA ILE A 283 -2.50 -6.50 8.68
C ILE A 283 -1.78 -5.69 9.77
N TYR A 284 -2.22 -5.84 11.01
CA TYR A 284 -1.70 -5.06 12.13
C TYR A 284 -0.24 -5.38 12.46
N THR A 285 0.16 -6.65 12.30
CA THR A 285 1.54 -7.07 12.57
C THR A 285 2.49 -6.86 11.39
N SER A 286 1.98 -6.53 10.21
CA SER A 286 2.77 -6.47 8.97
C SER A 286 3.99 -5.54 9.05
N ASN A 287 3.90 -4.43 9.79
CA ASN A 287 5.01 -3.48 9.98
C ASN A 287 6.21 -4.06 10.74
N LEU A 288 6.03 -5.13 11.51
CA LEU A 288 7.12 -5.77 12.26
C LEU A 288 8.14 -6.47 11.34
N LEU A 289 7.69 -6.94 10.15
CA LEU A 289 8.53 -7.70 9.23
C LEU A 289 9.40 -6.81 8.35
N ASN A 290 8.82 -5.78 7.78
CA ASN A 290 9.50 -5.00 6.74
C ASN A 290 8.97 -3.57 6.68
N SER A 291 9.80 -2.62 7.10
CA SER A 291 9.51 -1.19 7.01
C SER A 291 9.70 -0.60 5.60
N HIS A 292 10.23 -1.39 4.64
CA HIS A 292 10.53 -0.94 3.28
C HIS A 292 9.44 -1.24 2.26
N SER A 293 8.39 -1.98 2.63
CA SER A 293 7.22 -2.24 1.79
C SER A 293 5.95 -1.77 2.49
N CYS A 294 4.90 -1.48 1.72
CA CYS A 294 3.65 -0.92 2.21
C CYS A 294 2.49 -1.91 2.07
N ASN A 295 1.43 -1.66 2.84
CA ASN A 295 0.15 -2.30 2.60
C ASN A 295 -0.48 -1.80 1.28
N PRO A 296 -1.27 -2.63 0.59
CA PRO A 296 -1.69 -3.99 0.97
C PRO A 296 -0.70 -5.10 0.59
N GLY A 297 0.33 -4.81 -0.24
CA GLY A 297 1.23 -5.83 -0.76
C GLY A 297 2.01 -6.56 0.34
N ARG A 298 2.49 -5.83 1.36
CA ARG A 298 3.19 -6.40 2.52
C ARG A 298 2.34 -7.46 3.25
N THR A 299 1.08 -7.16 3.54
CA THR A 299 0.18 -8.13 4.19
C THR A 299 -0.15 -9.30 3.28
N LEU A 300 -0.32 -9.07 1.97
CA LEU A 300 -0.57 -10.13 1.01
C LEU A 300 0.59 -11.16 0.96
N ASP A 301 1.83 -10.67 1.03
CA ASP A 301 3.03 -11.52 1.11
C ASP A 301 3.04 -12.37 2.38
N ILE A 302 2.73 -11.77 3.55
CA ILE A 302 2.63 -12.48 4.82
C ILE A 302 1.56 -13.57 4.75
N LEU A 303 0.35 -13.24 4.31
CA LEU A 303 -0.76 -14.19 4.24
C LEU A 303 -0.47 -15.34 3.27
N THR A 304 0.18 -15.04 2.14
CA THR A 304 0.61 -16.08 1.17
C THR A 304 1.63 -17.03 1.79
N LYS A 305 2.63 -16.50 2.50
CA LYS A 305 3.63 -17.31 3.23
C LYS A 305 3.00 -18.13 4.35
N SER A 306 2.12 -17.51 5.15
CA SER A 306 1.43 -18.17 6.26
C SER A 306 0.55 -19.33 5.78
N ALA A 307 -0.13 -19.15 4.64
CA ALA A 307 -0.90 -20.22 4.00
C ALA A 307 0.01 -21.37 3.56
N GLY A 308 1.18 -21.06 2.99
CA GLY A 308 2.21 -22.06 2.66
C GLY A 308 2.71 -22.81 3.89
N TYR A 309 2.97 -22.14 5.02
CA TYR A 309 3.33 -22.79 6.27
C TYR A 309 2.22 -23.68 6.84
N ALA A 310 0.97 -23.20 6.82
CA ALA A 310 -0.17 -24.00 7.26
C ALA A 310 -0.30 -25.29 6.43
N GLN A 311 -0.22 -25.18 5.10
CA GLN A 311 -0.24 -26.35 4.19
C GLN A 311 0.91 -27.31 4.49
N MET A 312 2.14 -26.82 4.65
CA MET A 312 3.33 -27.62 4.94
C MET A 312 3.21 -28.37 6.28
N LYS A 313 2.58 -27.75 7.30
CA LYS A 313 2.32 -28.34 8.62
C LYS A 313 1.06 -29.22 8.64
N GLY A 314 0.33 -29.33 7.53
CA GLY A 314 -0.91 -30.11 7.43
C GLY A 314 -2.10 -29.49 8.19
N LYS A 315 -2.05 -28.18 8.51
CA LYS A 315 -3.14 -27.44 9.12
C LYS A 315 -4.22 -27.13 8.08
N LYS A 316 -5.48 -27.09 8.52
CA LYS A 316 -6.62 -26.73 7.66
C LYS A 316 -6.90 -25.23 7.62
N ALA A 317 -6.37 -24.49 8.58
CA ALA A 317 -6.54 -23.06 8.71
C ALA A 317 -5.22 -22.39 9.12
N VAL A 318 -5.04 -21.14 8.74
CA VAL A 318 -3.97 -20.28 9.20
C VAL A 318 -4.29 -19.86 10.64
N ASP A 319 -3.32 -19.97 11.52
CA ASP A 319 -3.37 -19.51 12.92
C ASP A 319 -2.22 -18.53 13.21
N ASN A 320 -2.17 -18.00 14.43
CA ASN A 320 -1.13 -17.08 14.86
C ASN A 320 0.28 -17.65 14.63
N GLU A 321 0.49 -18.95 14.93
CA GLU A 321 1.79 -19.62 14.74
C GLU A 321 2.24 -19.54 13.28
N CYS A 322 1.33 -19.78 12.32
CA CYS A 322 1.67 -19.71 10.89
C CYS A 322 2.08 -18.29 10.45
N ILE A 323 1.44 -17.26 11.01
CA ILE A 323 1.80 -15.86 10.74
C ILE A 323 3.15 -15.55 11.43
N LEU A 324 3.33 -15.97 12.68
CA LEU A 324 4.56 -15.74 13.42
C LEU A 324 5.76 -16.50 12.84
N ASP A 325 5.56 -17.62 12.16
CA ASP A 325 6.62 -18.33 11.43
C ASP A 325 7.25 -17.46 10.31
N CYS A 326 6.52 -16.44 9.83
CA CYS A 326 7.09 -15.45 8.90
C CYS A 326 8.16 -14.57 9.54
N TYR A 327 8.23 -14.54 10.88
CA TYR A 327 9.18 -13.79 11.70
C TYR A 327 10.34 -14.65 12.24
N ASP A 328 10.70 -15.73 11.55
CA ASP A 328 11.69 -16.74 12.01
C ASP A 328 13.01 -16.14 12.52
N SER A 329 13.54 -15.10 11.86
CA SER A 329 14.78 -14.43 12.29
C SER A 329 14.61 -13.69 13.62
N GLN A 330 13.48 -13.04 13.82
CA GLN A 330 13.11 -12.34 15.05
C GLN A 330 12.88 -13.32 16.18
N TYR A 331 12.24 -14.44 15.89
CA TYR A 331 12.04 -15.53 16.86
C TYR A 331 13.35 -16.13 17.35
N LYS A 332 14.29 -16.40 16.45
CA LYS A 332 15.61 -16.91 16.81
C LYS A 332 16.37 -15.94 17.70
N LEU A 333 16.30 -14.64 17.39
CA LEU A 333 16.95 -13.61 18.20
C LEU A 333 16.29 -13.48 19.57
N PHE A 334 14.95 -13.46 19.63
CA PHE A 334 14.19 -13.40 20.89
C PHE A 334 14.47 -14.60 21.80
N ASN A 335 14.57 -15.80 21.24
CA ASN A 335 14.88 -17.00 22.01
C ASN A 335 16.30 -17.00 22.60
N ALA A 336 17.20 -16.17 22.08
CA ALA A 336 18.54 -15.97 22.66
C ALA A 336 18.54 -15.03 23.88
N TYR A 337 17.45 -14.28 24.12
CA TYR A 337 17.35 -13.39 25.26
C TYR A 337 17.13 -14.18 26.55
N SER A 338 17.63 -13.64 27.69
CA SER A 338 17.31 -14.17 29.00
C SER A 338 15.83 -13.93 29.34
N GLU A 339 15.26 -14.77 30.21
CA GLU A 339 13.87 -14.57 30.70
C GLU A 339 13.69 -13.21 31.39
N GLU A 340 14.75 -12.72 32.05
CA GLU A 340 14.75 -11.40 32.67
C GLU A 340 14.65 -10.29 31.62
N ASP A 341 15.39 -10.41 30.51
CA ASP A 341 15.33 -9.43 29.43
C ASP A 341 13.98 -9.46 28.71
N LYS A 342 13.43 -10.65 28.44
CA LYS A 342 12.08 -10.81 27.89
C LYS A 342 11.02 -10.12 28.74
N ARG A 343 11.09 -10.31 30.06
CA ARG A 343 10.19 -9.64 31.02
C ARG A 343 10.37 -8.12 30.96
N LYS A 344 11.60 -7.62 30.96
CA LYS A 344 11.87 -6.16 30.86
C LYS A 344 11.24 -5.59 29.59
N ILE A 345 11.41 -6.25 28.44
CA ILE A 345 10.80 -5.81 27.18
C ILE A 345 9.26 -5.82 27.29
N ALA A 346 8.67 -6.89 27.84
CA ALA A 346 7.22 -6.98 27.96
C ALA A 346 6.63 -5.86 28.82
N TYR A 347 7.24 -5.56 29.97
CA TYR A 347 6.81 -4.46 30.83
C TYR A 347 7.05 -3.09 30.19
N HIS A 348 8.12 -2.93 29.43
CA HIS A 348 8.43 -1.72 28.68
C HIS A 348 7.31 -1.42 27.66
N GLU A 349 7.00 -2.38 26.79
CA GLU A 349 5.94 -2.24 25.79
C GLU A 349 4.55 -2.10 26.42
N ALA A 350 4.29 -2.83 27.52
CA ALA A 350 3.07 -2.67 28.30
C ALA A 350 2.93 -1.25 28.87
N GLY A 351 4.05 -0.64 29.29
CA GLY A 351 4.09 0.73 29.81
C GLY A 351 3.69 1.77 28.75
N HIS A 352 4.18 1.65 27.52
CA HIS A 352 3.78 2.49 26.42
C HIS A 352 2.28 2.36 26.13
N PHE A 353 1.80 1.13 25.98
CA PHE A 353 0.40 0.86 25.68
C PHE A 353 -0.54 1.36 26.78
N LEU A 354 -0.26 1.05 28.03
CA LEU A 354 -1.07 1.49 29.17
C LEU A 354 -1.13 3.02 29.24
N THR A 355 0.01 3.70 29.05
CA THR A 355 0.06 5.16 29.07
C THR A 355 -0.75 5.76 27.92
N LEU A 356 -0.72 5.13 26.74
CA LEU A 356 -1.51 5.56 25.59
C LEU A 356 -3.02 5.49 25.89
N ILE A 357 -3.52 4.30 26.28
CA ILE A 357 -4.98 4.08 26.47
C ILE A 357 -5.59 4.84 27.65
N LYS A 358 -4.78 5.22 28.64
CA LYS A 358 -5.23 5.97 29.83
C LYS A 358 -4.92 7.48 29.75
N SER A 359 -4.44 7.99 28.61
CA SER A 359 -4.18 9.41 28.35
C SER A 359 -5.08 9.98 27.26
N SER A 360 -5.04 11.30 27.05
CA SER A 360 -5.75 11.95 25.93
C SER A 360 -5.24 11.51 24.56
N SER A 361 -4.05 10.92 24.49
CA SER A 361 -3.48 10.38 23.23
C SER A 361 -4.33 9.25 22.64
N ALA A 362 -5.09 8.50 23.46
CA ALA A 362 -6.03 7.47 23.00
C ALA A 362 -7.13 8.00 22.07
N GLU A 363 -7.42 9.30 22.12
CA GLU A 363 -8.36 9.93 21.20
C GLU A 363 -7.79 10.18 19.81
N MET A 364 -6.47 10.24 19.68
CA MET A 364 -5.76 10.61 18.45
C MET A 364 -5.03 9.45 17.78
N GLU A 365 -4.60 8.49 18.57
CA GLU A 365 -3.83 7.34 18.12
C GLU A 365 -4.42 6.05 18.67
N LYS A 366 -4.34 4.98 17.88
CA LYS A 366 -4.63 3.61 18.32
C LYS A 366 -3.43 2.73 18.10
N THR A 367 -3.26 1.77 18.97
CA THR A 367 -2.28 0.71 18.79
C THR A 367 -2.79 -0.29 17.74
N ALA A 368 -2.01 -0.51 16.70
CA ALA A 368 -2.25 -1.57 15.73
C ALA A 368 -1.86 -2.93 16.32
N CYS A 369 -0.63 -3.03 16.82
CA CYS A 369 -0.16 -4.21 17.57
C CYS A 369 0.93 -3.84 18.57
N ILE A 370 1.09 -4.71 19.56
CA ILE A 370 2.18 -4.68 20.53
C ILE A 370 2.98 -5.97 20.34
N SER A 371 4.30 -5.88 20.35
CA SER A 371 5.19 -7.01 20.12
C SER A 371 6.41 -6.94 21.05
N ILE A 372 6.78 -8.08 21.61
CA ILE A 372 8.07 -8.23 22.30
C ILE A 372 9.13 -8.92 21.42
N LEU A 373 8.77 -9.24 20.17
CA LEU A 373 9.73 -9.73 19.19
C LEU A 373 10.64 -8.58 18.73
N PRO A 374 11.96 -8.79 18.69
CA PRO A 374 12.88 -7.77 18.21
C PRO A 374 12.66 -7.52 16.72
N THR A 375 12.74 -6.25 16.33
CA THR A 375 12.81 -5.84 14.93
C THR A 375 14.27 -5.58 14.53
N MET A 376 14.51 -5.15 13.30
CA MET A 376 15.87 -4.76 12.87
C MET A 376 16.44 -3.61 13.71
N TYR A 377 15.60 -2.76 14.29
CA TYR A 377 15.99 -1.53 14.98
C TYR A 377 15.65 -1.50 16.47
N PHE A 378 14.69 -2.33 16.93
CA PHE A 378 14.13 -2.26 18.28
C PHE A 378 14.06 -3.65 18.91
N GLN A 379 14.09 -3.70 20.25
CA GLN A 379 13.97 -4.95 21.02
C GLN A 379 12.52 -5.42 21.16
N GLY A 380 11.57 -4.50 21.11
CA GLY A 380 10.13 -4.71 21.05
C GLY A 380 9.51 -3.59 20.22
N ALA A 381 8.21 -3.54 20.09
CA ALA A 381 7.51 -2.48 19.36
C ALA A 381 6.05 -2.33 19.78
N ASN A 382 5.63 -1.08 19.96
CA ASN A 382 4.23 -0.69 20.02
C ASN A 382 3.91 0.13 18.75
N ILE A 383 3.23 -0.50 17.81
CA ILE A 383 2.93 0.11 16.51
C ILE A 383 1.59 0.82 16.59
N CYS A 384 1.61 2.14 16.43
CA CYS A 384 0.42 2.98 16.48
C CYS A 384 0.09 3.56 15.12
N TYR A 385 -1.18 3.91 14.93
CA TYR A 385 -1.68 4.65 13.78
C TYR A 385 -2.58 5.80 14.23
N TYR A 386 -2.59 6.88 13.44
CA TYR A 386 -3.43 8.04 13.71
C TYR A 386 -4.89 7.79 13.37
N ILE A 387 -5.78 8.48 14.10
CA ILE A 387 -7.21 8.55 13.80
C ILE A 387 -7.46 9.87 13.04
N PRO A 388 -7.71 9.83 11.72
CA PRO A 388 -7.76 11.04 10.87
C PRO A 388 -8.87 12.04 11.26
N GLU A 389 -9.93 11.57 11.91
CA GLU A 389 -11.13 12.35 12.23
C GLU A 389 -10.94 13.29 13.43
N LYS A 390 -9.84 13.16 14.17
CA LYS A 390 -9.62 13.86 15.46
C LYS A 390 -8.77 15.13 15.37
N GLY A 391 -8.41 15.58 14.18
CA GLY A 391 -7.82 16.91 13.97
C GLY A 391 -6.29 16.93 13.88
N ILE A 392 -5.81 17.94 13.13
CA ILE A 392 -4.39 18.09 12.73
C ILE A 392 -3.59 18.92 13.75
N SER A 393 -4.25 19.66 14.68
CA SER A 393 -3.56 20.54 15.62
C SER A 393 -3.69 20.06 17.05
N LEU A 394 -2.54 19.85 17.68
CA LEU A 394 -2.42 19.43 19.07
C LEU A 394 -2.25 20.64 19.99
N ASN A 395 -2.92 20.63 21.13
CA ASN A 395 -2.67 21.58 22.19
C ASN A 395 -1.50 21.13 23.11
N ARG A 396 -1.08 22.01 24.00
CA ARG A 396 0.05 21.74 24.92
C ARG A 396 -0.15 20.45 25.73
N ASN A 397 -1.34 20.22 26.28
CA ASN A 397 -1.60 19.05 27.12
C ASN A 397 -1.55 17.75 26.33
N GLU A 398 -2.09 17.72 25.13
CA GLU A 398 -2.06 16.57 24.23
C GLU A 398 -0.62 16.20 23.83
N ILE A 399 0.24 17.21 23.58
CA ILE A 399 1.66 16.95 23.30
C ILE A 399 2.37 16.38 24.54
N ILE A 400 2.09 16.90 25.74
CA ILE A 400 2.68 16.37 26.98
C ILE A 400 2.21 14.92 27.23
N ASP A 401 0.94 14.62 27.00
CA ASP A 401 0.44 13.25 27.11
C ASP A 401 1.14 12.33 26.11
N ARG A 402 1.39 12.80 24.89
CA ARG A 402 2.16 12.04 23.89
C ARG A 402 3.62 11.81 24.31
N ILE A 403 4.26 12.83 24.92
CA ILE A 403 5.59 12.66 25.50
C ILE A 403 5.54 11.64 26.66
N ALA A 404 4.47 11.67 27.48
CA ALA A 404 4.26 10.69 28.54
C ALA A 404 4.15 9.25 28.01
N VAL A 405 3.52 9.04 26.84
CA VAL A 405 3.49 7.73 26.17
C VAL A 405 4.90 7.25 25.85
N TYR A 406 5.77 8.10 25.25
CA TYR A 406 7.18 7.74 24.99
C TYR A 406 7.94 7.40 26.27
N LEU A 407 7.62 8.01 27.40
CA LEU A 407 8.26 7.75 28.69
C LEU A 407 7.65 6.56 29.44
N GLY A 408 6.48 6.06 29.02
CA GLY A 408 5.71 5.01 29.69
C GLY A 408 6.47 3.73 29.90
N GLY A 409 7.19 3.27 28.85
CA GLY A 409 8.02 2.06 28.92
C GLY A 409 9.10 2.17 29.99
N ARG A 410 9.82 3.29 30.03
CA ARG A 410 10.86 3.55 31.05
C ARG A 410 10.32 3.62 32.46
N VAL A 411 9.12 4.20 32.63
CA VAL A 411 8.46 4.27 33.95
C VAL A 411 8.05 2.87 34.41
N ALA A 412 7.49 2.06 33.52
CA ALA A 412 7.11 0.68 33.83
C ALA A 412 8.33 -0.17 34.25
N GLU A 413 9.44 -0.07 33.53
CA GLU A 413 10.70 -0.74 33.92
C GLU A 413 11.11 -0.37 35.34
N LYS A 414 11.07 0.92 35.71
CA LYS A 414 11.44 1.41 37.04
C LYS A 414 10.55 0.86 38.13
N GLU A 415 9.24 0.85 37.92
CA GLU A 415 8.27 0.38 38.93
C GLU A 415 8.42 -1.13 39.21
N ILE A 416 8.77 -1.92 38.18
CA ILE A 416 8.88 -3.38 38.32
C ILE A 416 10.27 -3.83 38.79
N SER A 417 11.35 -3.25 38.24
CA SER A 417 12.72 -3.71 38.48
C SER A 417 13.56 -2.77 39.37
N ASN A 418 13.01 -1.59 39.69
CA ASN A 418 13.70 -0.48 40.36
C ASN A 418 15.01 -0.05 39.66
N THR A 419 15.14 -0.35 38.37
CA THR A 419 16.30 -0.01 37.52
C THR A 419 15.84 0.51 36.17
N PHE A 420 16.77 1.11 35.44
CA PHE A 420 16.53 1.54 34.06
C PHE A 420 17.40 0.71 33.10
N SER A 421 16.87 0.41 31.93
CA SER A 421 17.63 -0.21 30.85
C SER A 421 18.08 0.82 29.80
N THR A 422 18.97 0.40 28.92
CA THR A 422 19.37 1.18 27.73
C THR A 422 18.32 1.08 26.61
N GLY A 423 17.33 0.22 26.74
CA GLY A 423 16.29 -0.03 25.73
C GLY A 423 15.48 1.23 25.41
N ALA A 424 15.23 2.07 26.41
CA ALA A 424 14.47 3.32 26.24
C ALA A 424 15.23 4.47 25.54
N SER A 425 16.38 4.21 24.91
CA SER A 425 17.19 5.32 24.31
C SER A 425 16.47 6.03 23.18
N VAL A 426 15.74 5.30 22.33
CA VAL A 426 14.98 5.86 21.20
C VAL A 426 13.76 6.63 21.70
N ASP A 427 13.09 6.13 22.72
CA ASP A 427 11.92 6.80 23.32
C ASP A 427 12.31 8.11 23.99
N LEU A 428 13.48 8.14 24.65
CA LEU A 428 14.03 9.36 25.23
C LEU A 428 14.39 10.39 24.17
N ASP A 429 14.94 9.96 23.04
CA ASP A 429 15.23 10.85 21.92
C ASP A 429 13.94 11.40 21.29
N ALA A 430 12.95 10.55 21.08
CA ALA A 430 11.62 10.95 20.59
C ALA A 430 10.93 11.94 21.54
N ALA A 431 10.96 11.68 22.85
CA ALA A 431 10.40 12.55 23.89
C ALA A 431 11.08 13.93 23.89
N ASN A 432 12.42 13.97 23.89
CA ASN A 432 13.18 15.22 23.84
C ASN A 432 12.93 16.00 22.54
N THR A 433 12.96 15.31 21.39
CA THR A 433 12.70 15.92 20.08
C THR A 433 11.29 16.54 20.03
N LEU A 434 10.28 15.88 20.57
CA LEU A 434 8.91 16.41 20.60
C LEU A 434 8.78 17.60 21.56
N ALA A 435 9.45 17.56 22.72
CA ALA A 435 9.51 18.68 23.65
C ALA A 435 10.20 19.90 23.03
N GLU A 436 11.30 19.70 22.32
CA GLU A 436 11.99 20.75 21.55
C GLU A 436 11.09 21.35 20.47
N LYS A 437 10.44 20.51 19.65
CA LYS A 437 9.47 20.97 18.63
C LYS A 437 8.33 21.76 19.24
N MET A 438 7.82 21.34 20.39
CA MET A 438 6.74 22.01 21.11
C MET A 438 7.10 23.46 21.43
N LEU A 439 8.35 23.72 21.85
CA LEU A 439 8.83 25.06 22.15
C LEU A 439 9.28 25.82 20.90
N MET A 440 10.12 25.21 20.08
CA MET A 440 10.83 25.89 18.99
C MET A 440 10.02 26.03 17.70
N GLN A 441 9.08 25.11 17.44
CA GLN A 441 8.28 25.12 16.21
C GLN A 441 6.82 25.53 16.47
N TYR A 442 6.22 25.04 17.56
CA TYR A 442 4.80 25.24 17.82
C TYR A 442 4.53 26.43 18.77
N GLY A 443 5.56 26.93 19.48
CA GLY A 443 5.41 28.07 20.38
C GLY A 443 4.56 27.79 21.61
N LEU A 444 4.46 26.53 22.04
CA LEU A 444 3.58 26.09 23.14
C LEU A 444 4.33 26.03 24.48
N SER A 445 4.87 27.17 24.91
CA SER A 445 5.57 27.31 26.20
C SER A 445 4.62 27.39 27.40
N SER A 446 5.14 27.21 28.62
CA SER A 446 4.35 27.13 29.87
C SER A 446 3.93 28.46 30.47
N GLY A 447 4.25 29.62 29.89
CA GLY A 447 4.03 30.92 30.49
C GLY A 447 3.18 31.90 29.68
N ASP A 448 2.85 33.07 30.29
CA ASP A 448 2.04 34.10 29.67
C ASP A 448 2.54 34.53 28.29
N ASP A 449 1.64 34.48 27.29
CA ASP A 449 1.85 34.65 25.84
C ASP A 449 2.55 35.96 25.39
N LYS A 450 2.77 36.90 26.25
CA LYS A 450 3.22 38.24 25.84
C LYS A 450 4.72 38.40 25.62
N ASN A 451 5.56 37.47 26.05
CA ASN A 451 7.04 37.64 26.03
C ASN A 451 7.85 36.44 25.54
N ARG A 452 7.27 35.42 24.86
CA ARG A 452 7.93 34.13 24.70
C ARG A 452 7.88 33.53 23.32
N SER A 453 7.98 34.30 22.29
CA SER A 453 8.20 33.68 20.98
C SER A 453 9.70 33.50 20.75
N PHE A 454 10.17 32.25 20.89
CA PHE A 454 11.44 31.80 20.33
C PHE A 454 11.35 31.62 18.81
N ILE A 455 10.19 31.94 18.21
CA ILE A 455 9.92 31.75 16.80
C ILE A 455 10.10 33.08 16.09
N VAL A 456 11.13 33.17 15.27
CA VAL A 456 11.22 34.16 14.22
C VAL A 456 10.98 33.47 12.90
N GLY A 457 9.75 33.52 12.40
CA GLY A 457 9.44 33.25 11.02
C GLY A 457 9.45 31.80 10.56
N GLY A 458 8.90 30.83 11.32
CA GLY A 458 8.52 29.51 10.78
C GLY A 458 9.66 28.59 10.31
N TYR A 459 10.89 29.00 10.45
CA TYR A 459 12.09 28.18 10.23
C TYR A 459 12.92 28.14 11.51
N TYR A 460 13.57 26.99 11.78
CA TYR A 460 14.55 26.81 12.83
C TYR A 460 15.33 28.11 13.05
N ILE A 461 15.25 28.68 14.27
CA ILE A 461 16.26 29.69 14.64
C ILE A 461 17.58 28.98 14.49
N LYS A 462 18.35 29.37 13.47
CA LYS A 462 19.67 28.78 13.26
C LYS A 462 20.41 28.93 14.59
N SER A 463 20.98 27.85 15.08
CA SER A 463 21.58 27.77 16.42
C SER A 463 22.55 28.91 16.77
N TYR A 464 23.10 29.60 15.76
CA TYR A 464 23.96 30.76 15.92
C TYR A 464 23.27 32.09 16.26
N LEU A 465 21.92 32.11 16.21
CA LEU A 465 21.13 33.30 16.59
C LEU A 465 20.68 33.27 18.05
N LEU A 466 20.83 32.15 18.75
CA LEU A 466 20.49 31.99 20.16
C LEU A 466 21.64 32.47 21.03
N THR A 467 21.35 33.33 22.00
CA THR A 467 22.27 33.68 23.08
C THR A 467 22.43 32.49 24.03
N ASP A 468 23.48 32.49 24.85
CA ASP A 468 23.66 31.43 25.85
C ASP A 468 22.52 31.44 26.89
N GLU A 469 22.04 32.61 27.25
CA GLU A 469 20.86 32.77 28.13
C GLU A 469 19.59 32.18 27.52
N ASP A 470 19.36 32.34 26.20
CA ASP A 470 18.24 31.72 25.50
C ASP A 470 18.35 30.18 25.53
N ARG A 471 19.55 29.64 25.31
CA ARG A 471 19.81 28.20 25.37
C ARG A 471 19.56 27.62 26.75
N GLU A 472 20.04 28.28 27.80
CA GLU A 472 19.79 27.85 29.18
C GLU A 472 18.29 27.84 29.50
N ARG A 473 17.56 28.85 29.06
CA ARG A 473 16.11 28.95 29.26
C ARG A 473 15.35 27.88 28.50
N ILE A 474 15.70 27.62 27.24
CA ILE A 474 15.11 26.54 26.41
C ILE A 474 15.36 25.19 27.08
N ASN A 475 16.61 24.90 27.49
CA ASN A 475 16.94 23.66 28.16
C ASN A 475 16.19 23.46 29.48
N ALA A 476 16.03 24.52 30.26
CA ALA A 476 15.27 24.47 31.52
C ALA A 476 13.78 24.18 31.25
N GLU A 477 13.20 24.74 30.18
CA GLU A 477 11.80 24.53 29.84
C GLU A 477 11.58 23.14 29.22
N ILE A 478 12.47 22.63 28.35
CA ILE A 478 12.44 21.24 27.86
C ILE A 478 12.47 20.28 29.05
N LYS A 479 13.39 20.50 29.99
CA LYS A 479 13.44 19.67 31.20
C LYS A 479 12.13 19.70 31.99
N SER A 480 11.52 20.86 32.15
CA SER A 480 10.24 21.00 32.84
C SER A 480 9.09 20.23 32.12
N ILE A 481 9.08 20.25 30.79
CA ILE A 481 8.09 19.50 29.97
C ILE A 481 8.29 17.99 30.14
N ILE A 482 9.54 17.53 30.09
CA ILE A 482 9.88 16.10 30.28
C ILE A 482 9.52 15.66 31.71
N ASP A 483 9.84 16.46 32.74
CA ASP A 483 9.51 16.17 34.12
C ASP A 483 7.97 16.12 34.33
N GLU A 484 7.20 17.02 33.71
CA GLU A 484 5.74 17.01 33.73
C GLU A 484 5.18 15.74 33.06
N ALA A 485 5.68 15.40 31.87
CA ALA A 485 5.26 14.21 31.13
C ALA A 485 5.62 12.91 31.89
N TYR A 486 6.82 12.85 32.48
CA TYR A 486 7.24 11.74 33.32
C TYR A 486 6.31 11.54 34.53
N ALA A 487 5.95 12.63 35.21
CA ALA A 487 5.03 12.56 36.35
C ALA A 487 3.62 12.08 35.92
N ARG A 488 3.15 12.45 34.71
CA ARG A 488 1.88 11.92 34.16
C ARG A 488 1.96 10.43 33.92
N ALA A 489 3.02 9.95 33.23
CA ALA A 489 3.24 8.53 32.99
C ALA A 489 3.34 7.75 34.31
N GLU A 490 4.10 8.25 35.29
CA GLU A 490 4.26 7.63 36.60
C GLU A 490 2.93 7.50 37.34
N LYS A 491 2.10 8.53 37.30
CA LYS A 491 0.76 8.50 37.89
C LYS A 491 -0.15 7.46 37.22
N ILE A 492 -0.13 7.40 35.89
CA ILE A 492 -0.94 6.41 35.14
C ILE A 492 -0.49 4.99 35.52
N ILE A 493 0.80 4.72 35.44
CA ILE A 493 1.36 3.38 35.70
C ILE A 493 1.08 2.95 37.15
N LYS A 494 1.38 3.79 38.14
CA LYS A 494 1.17 3.48 39.56
C LYS A 494 -0.30 3.22 39.92
N ASN A 495 -1.21 3.92 39.27
CA ASN A 495 -2.65 3.74 39.53
C ASN A 495 -3.26 2.52 38.81
N ASN A 496 -2.53 1.88 37.91
CA ASN A 496 -3.01 0.76 37.08
C ASN A 496 -2.00 -0.38 37.01
N LEU A 497 -1.31 -0.68 38.10
CA LEU A 497 -0.30 -1.75 38.15
C LEU A 497 -0.87 -3.11 37.78
N ASP A 498 -2.09 -3.41 38.23
CA ASP A 498 -2.75 -4.68 37.92
C ASP A 498 -2.97 -4.85 36.41
N ILE A 499 -3.39 -3.77 35.74
CA ILE A 499 -3.56 -3.77 34.27
C ILE A 499 -2.18 -3.90 33.59
N LEU A 500 -1.16 -3.21 34.08
CA LEU A 500 0.21 -3.34 33.56
C LEU A 500 0.69 -4.81 33.61
N TYR A 501 0.44 -5.51 34.71
CA TYR A 501 0.77 -6.94 34.86
C TYR A 501 0.01 -7.79 33.83
N VAL A 502 -1.30 -7.56 33.66
CA VAL A 502 -2.10 -8.30 32.67
C VAL A 502 -1.53 -8.13 31.26
N ILE A 503 -1.23 -6.90 30.86
CA ILE A 503 -0.67 -6.61 29.53
C ILE A 503 0.68 -7.33 29.35
N ALA A 504 1.59 -7.19 30.31
CA ALA A 504 2.94 -7.75 30.23
C ALA A 504 2.94 -9.28 30.20
N GLU A 505 2.15 -9.95 31.07
CA GLU A 505 2.07 -11.41 31.08
C GLU A 505 1.41 -11.95 29.79
N THR A 506 0.37 -11.28 29.28
CA THR A 506 -0.22 -11.63 27.97
C THR A 506 0.82 -11.52 26.84
N LEU A 507 1.65 -10.47 26.85
CA LEU A 507 2.72 -10.32 25.86
C LEU A 507 3.79 -11.41 25.96
N LEU A 508 4.07 -11.90 27.18
CA LEU A 508 5.01 -13.02 27.37
C LEU A 508 4.45 -14.35 26.82
N GLU A 509 3.13 -14.52 26.85
CA GLU A 509 2.46 -15.72 26.32
C GLU A 509 2.26 -15.65 24.80
N GLU A 510 1.73 -14.54 24.30
CA GLU A 510 1.32 -14.39 22.89
C GLU A 510 2.43 -13.84 21.99
N LEU A 511 3.46 -13.19 22.53
CA LEU A 511 4.59 -12.50 21.89
C LEU A 511 4.21 -11.30 21.03
N VAL A 512 3.10 -11.37 20.32
CA VAL A 512 2.50 -10.31 19.51
C VAL A 512 0.99 -10.35 19.68
N ILE A 513 0.37 -9.21 19.96
CA ILE A 513 -1.08 -9.08 20.09
C ILE A 513 -1.56 -7.80 19.42
N THR A 514 -2.78 -7.81 18.86
CA THR A 514 -3.39 -6.59 18.32
C THR A 514 -3.82 -5.67 19.47
N GLY A 515 -3.84 -4.35 19.20
CA GLY A 515 -4.33 -3.38 20.19
C GLY A 515 -5.79 -3.64 20.56
N GLU A 516 -6.62 -4.03 19.59
CA GLU A 516 -8.05 -4.35 19.81
C GLU A 516 -8.23 -5.57 20.74
N ASP A 517 -7.48 -6.66 20.50
CA ASP A 517 -7.53 -7.84 21.35
C ASP A 517 -7.04 -7.53 22.78
N MET A 518 -5.97 -6.72 22.90
CA MET A 518 -5.47 -6.29 24.21
C MET A 518 -6.47 -5.42 24.97
N GLU A 519 -7.11 -4.45 24.29
CA GLU A 519 -8.18 -3.66 24.91
C GLU A 519 -9.37 -4.52 25.36
N ALA A 520 -9.71 -5.57 24.61
CA ALA A 520 -10.76 -6.50 24.99
C ALA A 520 -10.41 -7.27 26.28
N ILE A 521 -9.16 -7.78 26.37
CA ILE A 521 -8.67 -8.46 27.57
C ILE A 521 -8.71 -7.53 28.79
N ILE A 522 -8.31 -6.28 28.65
CA ILE A 522 -8.35 -5.30 29.75
C ILE A 522 -9.77 -5.05 30.21
N LYS A 523 -10.73 -4.91 29.28
CA LYS A 523 -12.15 -4.70 29.63
C LYS A 523 -12.78 -5.90 30.36
N GLU A 524 -12.32 -7.11 30.08
CA GLU A 524 -12.76 -8.32 30.83
C GLU A 524 -12.15 -8.38 32.22
N PHE A 525 -10.97 -7.79 32.39
CA PHE A 525 -10.26 -7.76 33.67
C PHE A 525 -10.78 -6.66 34.61
N GLU A 526 -11.18 -5.48 34.09
CA GLU A 526 -11.78 -4.36 34.85
C GLU A 526 -13.22 -4.68 35.31
#